data_c9aad35726e854fa35ba59a9de57961a
#
_entry.id   c9aad35726e854fa35ba59a9de57961a
#
_cell.length_a   1.000
_cell.length_b   1.000
_cell.length_c   1.000
_cell.angle_alpha   90.00
_cell.angle_beta   90.00
_cell.angle_gamma   90.00
#
_symmetry.space_group_name_H-M   'P 1'
#
loop_
_entity.id
_entity.type
_entity.pdbx_description
1 polymer ?
#
loop_
_entity_poly.entity_id
_entity_poly.type
_entity_poly.pdbx_seq_one_letter_code
_entity_poly.pdbx_strand_id
1 'polypeptide(L)'
;MSLPLPMSPGRSGFTPKLELSYDSGPGNGIFGFGWKLETSEITRKTDKGLPQYCDSDESDVFILSGLEDLVPILDATGARMMLPRTVYGTSYRISFYRPRIGGLFARIERWVAKDTGISHWRSLSRDNVTTLYRYDPTSRVADPTDPTKIFSRRISRSWDAKGNAAAYSYADEYGAGINQALAAEADRTAATCAVQTYLKTIQYGNLEPYFPGWTAATEAGLPSDWMFLAVLDYGDHGASPPTPTSDQPWPVRPEPFSTCRAGFEIRTYRRVQRFLFFNNFPQEPTSGANCLARSLDLVYSDQQAPADPRNPIYTFLVSATETGYRHDSGTLVTRSMPALEFAYSQPQIQPGVLSLDRESLGNLPEGLDGTRFSQLDGAISTIIADH
;
A
#
# COMPACT_ATOMS: atom_id res chain seq x y z
N MET A 1 -14.19 1.02 10.79
CA MET A 1 -13.77 -0.12 11.65
C MET A 1 -12.28 -0.31 11.47
N SER A 2 -11.50 -0.56 12.54
CA SER A 2 -10.06 -0.82 12.42
C SER A 2 -9.64 -2.04 13.24
N LEU A 3 -8.63 -2.75 12.76
CA LEU A 3 -8.01 -3.91 13.38
C LEU A 3 -6.51 -3.63 13.50
N PRO A 4 -6.00 -3.31 14.70
CA PRO A 4 -4.57 -3.07 14.89
C PRO A 4 -3.78 -4.36 14.70
N LEU A 5 -2.61 -4.26 14.08
CA LEU A 5 -1.71 -5.40 13.93
C LEU A 5 -0.93 -5.62 15.23
N PRO A 6 -0.73 -6.90 15.64
CA PRO A 6 -0.09 -7.26 16.91
C PRO A 6 1.45 -7.11 16.84
N MET A 7 1.92 -5.90 16.59
CA MET A 7 3.34 -5.57 16.51
C MET A 7 4.02 -5.66 17.87
N SER A 8 5.22 -6.23 17.92
CA SER A 8 6.05 -6.19 19.12
C SER A 8 6.50 -4.76 19.42
N PRO A 9 6.54 -4.33 20.69
CA PRO A 9 6.92 -2.98 21.02
C PRO A 9 8.41 -2.73 20.71
N GLY A 10 8.68 -1.71 19.92
CA GLY A 10 10.02 -1.26 19.60
C GLY A 10 10.66 -0.44 20.70
N ARG A 11 11.96 -0.18 20.56
CA ARG A 11 12.76 0.59 21.52
C ARG A 11 12.20 2.02 21.66
N SER A 12 12.08 2.49 22.89
CA SER A 12 11.56 3.83 23.21
C SER A 12 10.18 4.15 22.62
N GLY A 13 9.37 3.13 22.35
CA GLY A 13 8.05 3.30 21.75
C GLY A 13 8.07 3.54 20.22
N PHE A 14 9.23 3.46 19.57
CA PHE A 14 9.33 3.56 18.13
C PHE A 14 8.93 2.23 17.47
N THR A 15 7.64 2.11 17.22
CA THR A 15 7.03 0.93 16.59
C THR A 15 6.19 1.40 15.41
N PRO A 16 6.29 0.77 14.22
CA PRO A 16 5.36 1.05 13.14
C PRO A 16 3.92 0.82 13.60
N LYS A 17 3.09 1.86 13.56
CA LYS A 17 1.67 1.76 13.89
C LYS A 17 0.92 1.34 12.65
N LEU A 18 0.53 0.07 12.61
CA LEU A 18 -0.17 -0.51 11.48
C LEU A 18 -1.53 -1.02 11.91
N GLU A 19 -2.53 -0.72 11.12
CA GLU A 19 -3.89 -1.24 11.30
C GLU A 19 -4.54 -1.53 9.95
N LEU A 20 -5.34 -2.56 9.91
CA LEU A 20 -6.28 -2.78 8.83
C LEU A 20 -7.52 -1.95 9.10
N SER A 21 -7.86 -1.06 8.21
CA SER A 21 -9.08 -0.26 8.29
C SER A 21 -10.07 -0.68 7.20
N TYR A 22 -11.35 -0.63 7.53
CA TYR A 22 -12.45 -0.90 6.61
C TYR A 22 -13.20 0.37 6.26
N ASP A 23 -13.30 0.61 4.96
CA ASP A 23 -14.14 1.65 4.36
C ASP A 23 -14.66 1.11 3.01
N SER A 24 -15.97 1.10 2.80
CA SER A 24 -16.56 0.57 1.57
C SER A 24 -16.30 1.43 0.33
N GLY A 25 -15.94 2.70 0.49
CA GLY A 25 -15.75 3.64 -0.62
C GLY A 25 -14.58 3.33 -1.57
N PRO A 26 -13.40 2.90 -1.09
CA PRO A 26 -12.24 2.63 -1.95
C PRO A 26 -12.39 1.41 -2.88
N GLY A 27 -13.37 0.53 -2.64
CA GLY A 27 -13.58 -0.67 -3.44
C GLY A 27 -12.61 -1.80 -3.09
N ASN A 28 -12.20 -2.59 -4.09
CA ASN A 28 -11.35 -3.76 -3.89
C ASN A 28 -9.89 -3.39 -3.63
N GLY A 29 -9.23 -4.13 -2.74
CA GLY A 29 -7.84 -3.94 -2.33
C GLY A 29 -7.09 -5.26 -2.16
N ILE A 30 -5.82 -5.19 -1.74
CA ILE A 30 -4.99 -6.38 -1.47
C ILE A 30 -5.47 -7.17 -0.24
N PHE A 31 -6.41 -6.65 0.52
CA PHE A 31 -7.07 -7.30 1.66
C PHE A 31 -8.56 -7.59 1.39
N GLY A 32 -8.97 -7.67 0.11
CA GLY A 32 -10.35 -7.80 -0.28
C GLY A 32 -11.09 -6.46 -0.34
N PHE A 33 -12.40 -6.51 -0.43
CA PHE A 33 -13.25 -5.33 -0.61
C PHE A 33 -13.28 -4.45 0.64
N GLY A 34 -12.95 -3.18 0.48
CA GLY A 34 -13.04 -2.15 1.51
C GLY A 34 -11.92 -2.19 2.57
N TRP A 35 -11.11 -3.23 2.63
CA TRP A 35 -10.02 -3.33 3.59
C TRP A 35 -8.70 -2.80 3.04
N LYS A 36 -8.02 -2.01 3.82
CA LYS A 36 -6.70 -1.47 3.49
C LYS A 36 -5.78 -1.46 4.71
N LEU A 37 -4.50 -1.58 4.48
CA LEU A 37 -3.47 -1.35 5.49
C LEU A 37 -3.11 0.15 5.48
N GLU A 38 -3.27 0.81 6.60
CA GLU A 38 -2.90 2.23 6.72
C GLU A 38 -1.37 2.35 6.73
N THR A 39 -0.82 2.64 5.58
CA THR A 39 0.61 2.97 5.41
C THR A 39 0.74 4.35 4.80
N SER A 40 1.79 5.06 5.17
CA SER A 40 2.02 6.40 4.65
C SER A 40 2.54 6.35 3.21
N GLU A 41 1.91 7.10 2.32
CA GLU A 41 2.33 7.26 0.93
C GLU A 41 2.01 8.67 0.41
N ILE A 42 2.69 9.09 -0.65
CA ILE A 42 2.39 10.31 -1.39
C ILE A 42 1.91 9.93 -2.78
N THR A 43 0.68 10.31 -3.10
CA THR A 43 0.01 10.02 -4.38
C THR A 43 -0.37 11.32 -5.09
N ARG A 44 -0.70 11.22 -6.38
CA ARG A 44 -1.34 12.30 -7.13
C ARG A 44 -2.84 12.25 -6.94
N LYS A 45 -3.45 13.42 -6.75
CA LYS A 45 -4.90 13.58 -6.63
C LYS A 45 -5.57 13.38 -7.99
N THR A 46 -6.69 12.64 -7.99
CA THR A 46 -7.41 12.28 -9.22
C THR A 46 -8.90 12.63 -9.18
N ASP A 47 -9.31 13.51 -8.27
CA ASP A 47 -10.70 13.97 -8.13
C ASP A 47 -11.18 14.88 -9.28
N LYS A 48 -10.23 15.50 -9.99
CA LYS A 48 -10.50 16.42 -11.11
C LYS A 48 -10.04 15.90 -12.47
N GLY A 49 -9.65 14.64 -12.55
CA GLY A 49 -9.18 14.02 -13.79
C GLY A 49 -7.87 13.27 -13.62
N LEU A 50 -7.32 12.80 -14.74
CA LEU A 50 -6.07 12.06 -14.77
C LEU A 50 -4.87 12.97 -14.51
N PRO A 51 -3.80 12.46 -13.85
CA PRO A 51 -2.57 13.20 -13.65
C PRO A 51 -1.91 13.58 -14.98
N GLN A 52 -1.33 14.77 -15.05
CA GLN A 52 -0.63 15.27 -16.24
C GLN A 52 0.87 15.01 -16.19
N TYR A 53 1.44 14.78 -15.01
CA TYR A 53 2.86 14.50 -14.78
C TYR A 53 3.83 15.63 -15.19
N CYS A 54 3.32 16.86 -15.44
CA CYS A 54 4.15 18.02 -15.71
C CYS A 54 4.58 18.69 -14.39
N ASP A 55 5.48 18.01 -13.67
CA ASP A 55 5.91 18.42 -12.32
C ASP A 55 6.66 19.78 -12.26
N SER A 56 7.19 20.27 -13.41
CA SER A 56 7.77 21.61 -13.51
C SER A 56 6.72 22.70 -13.35
N ASP A 57 5.52 22.44 -13.86
CA ASP A 57 4.43 23.39 -13.95
C ASP A 57 3.39 23.20 -12.83
N GLU A 58 3.67 22.27 -11.89
CA GLU A 58 2.74 21.84 -10.81
C GLU A 58 1.36 21.49 -11.33
N SER A 59 1.32 20.75 -12.43
CA SER A 59 0.06 20.30 -13.04
C SER A 59 -0.82 19.48 -12.10
N ASP A 60 -0.21 18.79 -11.14
CA ASP A 60 -0.88 17.83 -10.27
C ASP A 60 -0.76 18.21 -8.80
N VAL A 61 -1.84 18.00 -8.06
CA VAL A 61 -1.86 18.12 -6.60
C VAL A 61 -1.40 16.81 -6.00
N PHE A 62 -0.50 16.89 -5.02
CA PHE A 62 -0.07 15.72 -4.24
C PHE A 62 -0.89 15.58 -2.96
N ILE A 63 -1.10 14.33 -2.55
CA ILE A 63 -1.78 13.98 -1.31
C ILE A 63 -0.86 13.09 -0.49
N LEU A 64 -0.67 13.40 0.78
CA LEU A 64 -0.08 12.48 1.75
C LEU A 64 -1.20 11.65 2.39
N SER A 65 -1.08 10.33 2.42
CA SER A 65 -2.11 9.40 2.92
C SER A 65 -2.67 9.80 4.27
N GLY A 66 -4.01 9.73 4.38
CA GLY A 66 -4.71 10.11 5.59
C GLY A 66 -4.74 11.61 5.86
N LEU A 67 -4.19 12.41 4.94
CA LEU A 67 -4.12 13.85 5.01
C LEU A 67 -4.73 14.49 3.76
N GLU A 68 -4.67 15.80 3.77
CA GLU A 68 -5.18 16.63 2.71
C GLU A 68 -4.17 16.90 1.60
N ASP A 69 -4.62 17.70 0.65
CA ASP A 69 -3.83 18.23 -0.42
C ASP A 69 -2.54 18.88 0.11
N LEU A 70 -1.43 18.56 -0.51
CA LEU A 70 -0.15 19.22 -0.25
C LEU A 70 -0.07 20.48 -1.09
N VAL A 71 0.04 21.63 -0.42
CA VAL A 71 0.16 22.94 -1.04
C VAL A 71 1.63 23.40 -0.97
N PRO A 72 2.22 23.88 -2.09
CA PRO A 72 3.58 24.40 -2.06
C PRO A 72 3.68 25.64 -1.16
N ILE A 73 4.80 25.76 -0.46
CA ILE A 73 5.12 26.95 0.31
C ILE A 73 5.73 27.97 -0.66
N LEU A 74 5.19 29.19 -0.64
CA LEU A 74 5.67 30.30 -1.46
C LEU A 74 6.64 31.20 -0.66
N ASP A 75 7.58 31.81 -1.33
CA ASP A 75 8.45 32.84 -0.78
C ASP A 75 7.74 34.20 -0.75
N ALA A 76 8.46 35.25 -0.30
CA ALA A 76 7.92 36.60 -0.19
C ALA A 76 7.55 37.23 -1.54
N THR A 77 8.03 36.70 -2.67
CA THR A 77 7.71 37.15 -4.02
C THR A 77 6.50 36.45 -4.62
N GLY A 78 5.96 35.46 -3.92
CA GLY A 78 4.88 34.59 -4.42
C GLY A 78 5.40 33.43 -5.28
N ALA A 79 6.70 33.29 -5.44
CA ALA A 79 7.30 32.15 -6.12
C ALA A 79 7.43 30.95 -5.16
N ARG A 80 7.53 29.75 -5.72
CA ARG A 80 7.72 28.53 -4.93
C ARG A 80 9.03 28.58 -4.14
N MET A 81 8.95 28.36 -2.83
CA MET A 81 10.14 28.26 -1.99
C MET A 81 10.96 27.04 -2.39
N MET A 82 12.17 27.26 -2.88
CA MET A 82 13.10 26.23 -3.31
C MET A 82 14.49 26.47 -2.73
N LEU A 83 15.13 25.40 -2.26
CA LEU A 83 16.52 25.48 -1.79
C LEU A 83 17.39 24.46 -2.52
N PRO A 84 18.57 24.85 -2.99
CA PRO A 84 19.56 23.90 -3.46
C PRO A 84 20.26 23.23 -2.28
N ARG A 85 20.55 21.93 -2.39
CA ARG A 85 21.34 21.18 -1.41
C ARG A 85 22.11 20.07 -2.08
N THR A 86 23.35 19.88 -1.67
CA THR A 86 24.14 18.70 -2.08
C THR A 86 24.23 17.73 -0.91
N VAL A 87 23.86 16.46 -1.16
CA VAL A 87 23.87 15.38 -0.18
C VAL A 87 24.43 14.15 -0.86
N TYR A 88 25.38 13.48 -0.25
CA TYR A 88 26.06 12.29 -0.79
C TYR A 88 26.57 12.46 -2.22
N GLY A 89 27.14 13.63 -2.51
CA GLY A 89 27.65 13.97 -3.85
C GLY A 89 26.59 14.35 -4.89
N THR A 90 25.31 14.14 -4.61
CA THR A 90 24.19 14.49 -5.52
C THR A 90 23.63 15.87 -5.18
N SER A 91 23.48 16.72 -6.20
CA SER A 91 22.87 18.04 -6.08
C SER A 91 21.36 17.96 -6.25
N TYR A 92 20.62 18.44 -5.27
CA TYR A 92 19.16 18.45 -5.25
C TYR A 92 18.61 19.88 -5.32
N ARG A 93 17.40 19.98 -5.86
CA ARG A 93 16.49 21.10 -5.68
C ARG A 93 15.36 20.62 -4.75
N ILE A 94 15.18 21.31 -3.62
CA ILE A 94 14.18 20.96 -2.59
C ILE A 94 13.06 21.97 -2.68
N SER A 95 11.83 21.50 -2.87
CA SER A 95 10.60 22.28 -2.75
C SER A 95 9.88 21.90 -1.46
N PHE A 96 9.26 22.89 -0.83
CA PHE A 96 8.57 22.72 0.45
C PHE A 96 7.07 22.73 0.27
N TYR A 97 6.40 21.86 1.03
CA TYR A 97 4.95 21.71 1.01
C TYR A 97 4.38 21.69 2.42
N ARG A 98 3.10 22.02 2.53
CA ARG A 98 2.31 21.89 3.75
C ARG A 98 0.95 21.31 3.42
N PRO A 99 0.27 20.62 4.36
CA PRO A 99 -1.14 20.27 4.22
C PRO A 99 -1.99 21.53 4.06
N ARG A 100 -3.05 21.47 3.26
CA ARG A 100 -3.97 22.60 3.03
C ARG A 100 -4.68 23.02 4.31
N ILE A 101 -5.17 22.07 5.10
CA ILE A 101 -5.78 22.32 6.42
C ILE A 101 -4.71 22.06 7.48
N GLY A 102 -4.53 23.05 8.34
CA GLY A 102 -3.50 22.98 9.39
C GLY A 102 -3.92 22.00 10.50
N GLY A 103 -3.06 21.09 10.85
CA GLY A 103 -3.24 20.11 11.95
C GLY A 103 -2.01 19.24 12.12
N LEU A 104 -1.34 18.89 11.06
CA LEU A 104 -0.05 18.24 11.09
C LEU A 104 1.08 19.27 10.96
N PHE A 105 1.76 19.51 12.05
CA PHE A 105 3.02 20.26 12.04
C PHE A 105 4.13 19.38 11.47
N ALA A 106 4.06 19.07 10.17
CA ALA A 106 5.07 18.31 9.47
C ALA A 106 5.75 19.18 8.40
N ARG A 107 7.06 19.12 8.35
CA ARG A 107 7.82 19.65 7.24
C ARG A 107 7.85 18.62 6.13
N ILE A 108 7.26 18.94 4.99
CA ILE A 108 7.17 18.04 3.83
C ILE A 108 8.02 18.63 2.71
N GLU A 109 8.90 17.83 2.16
CA GLU A 109 9.90 18.24 1.19
C GLU A 109 9.87 17.31 -0.02
N ARG A 110 9.91 17.89 -1.21
CA ARG A 110 10.16 17.18 -2.46
C ARG A 110 11.60 17.47 -2.91
N TRP A 111 12.37 16.42 -3.01
CA TRP A 111 13.77 16.45 -3.41
C TRP A 111 13.88 15.96 -4.85
N VAL A 112 14.46 16.77 -5.72
CA VAL A 112 14.66 16.46 -7.15
C VAL A 112 16.13 16.54 -7.45
N ALA A 113 16.75 15.43 -7.85
CA ALA A 113 18.13 15.40 -8.29
C ALA A 113 18.29 16.20 -9.59
N LYS A 114 19.29 17.09 -9.65
CA LYS A 114 19.45 18.03 -10.78
C LYS A 114 19.95 17.35 -12.04
N ASP A 115 20.72 16.29 -11.88
CA ASP A 115 21.36 15.53 -12.96
C ASP A 115 20.41 14.51 -13.60
N THR A 116 19.61 13.81 -12.80
CA THR A 116 18.75 12.71 -13.25
C THR A 116 17.26 13.06 -13.31
N GLY A 117 16.84 14.15 -12.67
CA GLY A 117 15.42 14.47 -12.47
C GLY A 117 14.69 13.53 -11.50
N ILE A 118 15.37 12.51 -10.97
CA ILE A 118 14.78 11.56 -10.04
C ILE A 118 14.36 12.29 -8.76
N SER A 119 13.13 12.04 -8.31
CA SER A 119 12.57 12.68 -7.12
C SER A 119 12.18 11.71 -6.04
N HIS A 120 12.41 12.08 -4.80
CA HIS A 120 11.87 11.43 -3.61
C HIS A 120 11.25 12.48 -2.68
N TRP A 121 10.50 12.02 -1.69
CA TRP A 121 9.89 12.90 -0.71
C TRP A 121 10.41 12.57 0.69
N ARG A 122 10.39 13.59 1.52
CA ARG A 122 10.75 13.51 2.92
C ARG A 122 9.71 14.24 3.74
N SER A 123 9.25 13.63 4.82
CA SER A 123 8.50 14.33 5.86
C SER A 123 9.26 14.29 7.18
N LEU A 124 9.14 15.35 7.95
CA LEU A 124 9.65 15.46 9.32
C LEU A 124 8.47 15.82 10.21
N SER A 125 8.10 14.91 11.11
CA SER A 125 7.00 15.12 12.04
C SER A 125 7.39 16.03 13.22
N ARG A 126 6.39 16.46 13.99
CA ARG A 126 6.58 17.22 15.23
C ARG A 126 7.48 16.49 16.24
N ASP A 127 7.43 15.17 16.27
CA ASP A 127 8.22 14.33 17.17
C ASP A 127 9.62 13.99 16.63
N ASN A 128 10.09 14.77 15.64
CA ASN A 128 11.36 14.57 14.96
C ASN A 128 11.52 13.18 14.28
N VAL A 129 10.41 12.57 13.88
CA VAL A 129 10.47 11.37 13.04
C VAL A 129 10.60 11.81 11.58
N THR A 130 11.68 11.39 10.96
CA THR A 130 11.90 11.57 9.52
C THR A 130 11.40 10.35 8.79
N THR A 131 10.64 10.57 7.70
CA THR A 131 10.14 9.52 6.81
C THR A 131 10.54 9.83 5.38
N LEU A 132 11.04 8.83 4.66
CA LEU A 132 11.34 8.90 3.23
C LEU A 132 10.34 8.10 2.41
N TYR A 133 9.94 8.68 1.26
CA TYR A 133 9.03 8.07 0.31
C TYR A 133 9.74 7.95 -1.04
N ARG A 134 9.65 6.77 -1.68
CA ARG A 134 10.35 6.45 -2.92
C ARG A 134 11.87 6.61 -2.83
N TYR A 135 12.47 6.27 -1.76
CA TYR A 135 13.93 6.25 -1.69
C TYR A 135 14.49 5.03 -2.45
N ASP A 136 13.81 3.90 -2.36
CA ASP A 136 14.12 2.68 -3.09
C ASP A 136 13.27 2.56 -4.37
N PRO A 137 13.80 1.99 -5.47
CA PRO A 137 13.08 1.88 -6.75
C PRO A 137 11.74 1.17 -6.66
N THR A 138 11.62 0.13 -5.82
CA THR A 138 10.42 -0.69 -5.64
C THR A 138 9.33 -0.02 -4.80
N SER A 139 9.67 1.05 -4.06
CA SER A 139 8.71 1.80 -3.23
C SER A 139 7.90 2.84 -4.01
N ARG A 140 7.55 2.55 -5.27
CA ARG A 140 6.78 3.42 -6.15
C ARG A 140 5.84 2.65 -7.07
N VAL A 141 4.85 3.36 -7.61
CA VAL A 141 4.05 2.92 -8.74
C VAL A 141 4.25 3.95 -9.87
N ALA A 142 4.73 3.49 -11.01
CA ALA A 142 5.06 4.34 -12.15
C ALA A 142 4.56 3.71 -13.46
N ASP A 143 4.42 4.54 -14.49
CA ASP A 143 4.09 4.09 -15.84
C ASP A 143 5.19 3.14 -16.35
N PRO A 144 4.87 1.93 -16.79
CA PRO A 144 5.85 0.97 -17.30
C PRO A 144 6.54 1.44 -18.59
N THR A 145 5.92 2.35 -19.34
CA THR A 145 6.48 2.91 -20.58
C THR A 145 7.26 4.19 -20.36
N ASP A 146 6.97 4.91 -19.25
CA ASP A 146 7.66 6.15 -18.87
C ASP A 146 7.88 6.18 -17.36
N PRO A 147 8.99 5.66 -16.84
CA PRO A 147 9.27 5.57 -15.40
C PRO A 147 9.39 6.93 -14.69
N THR A 148 9.36 8.04 -15.42
CA THR A 148 9.32 9.40 -14.84
C THR A 148 7.91 9.76 -14.36
N LYS A 149 6.87 9.16 -14.93
CA LYS A 149 5.47 9.30 -14.53
C LYS A 149 5.17 8.47 -13.29
N ILE A 150 5.51 8.99 -12.14
CA ILE A 150 5.30 8.30 -10.86
C ILE A 150 3.97 8.75 -10.26
N PHE A 151 3.06 7.79 -10.12
CA PHE A 151 1.74 8.01 -9.54
C PHE A 151 1.78 8.01 -8.01
N SER A 152 2.38 6.97 -7.41
CA SER A 152 2.49 6.80 -5.96
C SER A 152 3.95 6.63 -5.54
N ARG A 153 4.28 7.20 -4.38
CA ARG A 153 5.56 7.07 -3.69
C ARG A 153 5.29 6.60 -2.28
N ARG A 154 5.67 5.38 -2.01
CA ARG A 154 5.39 4.70 -0.74
C ARG A 154 6.52 4.93 0.24
N ILE A 155 6.21 4.79 1.53
CA ILE A 155 7.20 4.81 2.60
C ILE A 155 8.27 3.76 2.35
N SER A 156 9.55 4.16 2.45
CA SER A 156 10.68 3.21 2.35
C SER A 156 11.42 3.06 3.66
N ARG A 157 11.53 4.14 4.41
CA ARG A 157 12.17 4.12 5.74
C ARG A 157 11.69 5.27 6.61
N SER A 158 11.78 5.08 7.91
CA SER A 158 11.58 6.15 8.91
C SER A 158 12.57 5.99 10.06
N TRP A 159 12.92 7.10 10.71
CA TRP A 159 13.79 7.11 11.89
C TRP A 159 13.51 8.32 12.78
N ASP A 160 13.87 8.19 14.05
CA ASP A 160 13.76 9.26 15.04
C ASP A 160 15.13 9.88 15.41
N ALA A 161 15.11 10.90 16.24
CA ALA A 161 16.31 11.56 16.73
C ALA A 161 17.14 10.73 17.73
N LYS A 162 16.62 9.57 18.18
CA LYS A 162 17.31 8.64 19.06
C LYS A 162 18.02 7.53 18.32
N GLY A 163 17.94 7.52 16.98
CA GLY A 163 18.54 6.51 16.13
C GLY A 163 17.68 5.26 15.97
N ASN A 164 16.43 5.24 16.41
CA ASN A 164 15.52 4.16 16.11
C ASN A 164 15.07 4.27 14.66
N ALA A 165 14.97 3.15 13.95
CA ALA A 165 14.62 3.11 12.56
C ALA A 165 13.60 2.02 12.24
N ALA A 166 12.89 2.20 11.13
CA ALA A 166 12.08 1.18 10.47
C ALA A 166 12.32 1.22 8.96
N ALA A 167 12.40 0.07 8.33
CA ALA A 167 12.56 -0.10 6.89
C ALA A 167 11.39 -0.89 6.31
N TYR A 168 10.92 -0.47 5.12
CA TYR A 168 9.80 -1.05 4.41
C TYR A 168 10.29 -1.53 3.05
N SER A 169 10.12 -2.82 2.76
CA SER A 169 10.53 -3.41 1.49
C SER A 169 9.31 -3.87 0.71
N TYR A 170 9.37 -3.67 -0.60
CA TYR A 170 8.30 -4.04 -1.52
C TYR A 170 8.81 -5.09 -2.49
N ALA A 171 7.90 -5.99 -2.89
CA ALA A 171 8.14 -6.95 -3.95
C ALA A 171 7.45 -6.48 -5.24
N ASP A 172 8.18 -6.59 -6.35
CA ASP A 172 7.64 -6.32 -7.67
C ASP A 172 6.75 -7.49 -8.13
N GLU A 173 5.71 -7.19 -8.90
CA GLU A 173 4.94 -8.22 -9.59
C GLU A 173 5.80 -8.86 -10.68
N TYR A 174 5.95 -10.18 -10.64
CA TYR A 174 6.75 -10.94 -11.60
C TYR A 174 5.96 -11.93 -12.46
N GLY A 175 4.62 -11.86 -12.40
CA GLY A 175 3.70 -12.56 -13.29
C GLY A 175 3.48 -14.05 -13.02
N ALA A 176 4.01 -14.59 -11.89
CA ALA A 176 3.82 -16.01 -11.58
C ALA A 176 2.34 -16.38 -11.49
N GLY A 177 1.95 -17.46 -12.16
CA GLY A 177 0.60 -18.00 -12.15
C GLY A 177 -0.45 -17.18 -12.91
N ILE A 178 -0.08 -16.09 -13.59
CA ILE A 178 -1.00 -15.34 -14.43
C ILE A 178 -1.28 -16.14 -15.71
N ASN A 179 -2.55 -16.45 -15.94
CA ASN A 179 -2.96 -17.15 -17.17
C ASN A 179 -3.25 -16.14 -18.27
N GLN A 180 -2.28 -15.92 -19.16
CA GLN A 180 -2.38 -14.99 -20.29
C GLN A 180 -3.38 -15.44 -21.37
N ALA A 181 -3.88 -16.67 -21.33
CA ALA A 181 -4.89 -17.15 -22.27
C ALA A 181 -6.32 -16.68 -21.92
N LEU A 182 -6.50 -16.11 -20.73
CA LEU A 182 -7.78 -15.52 -20.35
C LEU A 182 -8.05 -14.25 -21.16
N ALA A 183 -9.26 -14.09 -21.66
CA ALA A 183 -9.67 -12.91 -22.42
C ALA A 183 -9.39 -11.59 -21.67
N ALA A 184 -9.53 -11.61 -20.34
CA ALA A 184 -9.23 -10.46 -19.48
C ALA A 184 -7.72 -10.12 -19.41
N GLU A 185 -6.83 -10.99 -19.90
CA GLU A 185 -5.37 -10.79 -19.88
C GLU A 185 -4.76 -10.66 -21.28
N ALA A 186 -5.56 -10.87 -22.35
CA ALA A 186 -5.07 -11.02 -23.72
C ALA A 186 -4.30 -9.80 -24.25
N ASP A 187 -4.68 -8.60 -23.84
CA ASP A 187 -4.07 -7.35 -24.31
C ASP A 187 -2.93 -6.85 -23.38
N ARG A 188 -2.49 -7.66 -22.41
CA ARG A 188 -1.45 -7.25 -21.47
C ARG A 188 -0.11 -7.85 -21.83
N THR A 189 0.91 -7.04 -21.62
CA THR A 189 2.32 -7.45 -21.71
C THR A 189 2.87 -7.75 -20.33
N ALA A 190 4.03 -8.40 -20.26
CA ALA A 190 4.73 -8.62 -18.98
C ALA A 190 5.00 -7.29 -18.25
N ALA A 191 5.32 -6.22 -18.97
CA ALA A 191 5.57 -4.90 -18.39
C ALA A 191 4.30 -4.26 -17.82
N THR A 192 3.16 -4.36 -18.50
CA THR A 192 1.90 -3.79 -18.00
C THR A 192 1.31 -4.61 -16.85
N CYS A 193 1.60 -5.90 -16.77
CA CYS A 193 1.27 -6.71 -15.58
C CYS A 193 2.12 -6.35 -14.37
N ALA A 194 3.37 -5.91 -14.57
CA ALA A 194 4.36 -5.70 -13.52
C ALA A 194 4.33 -4.29 -12.87
N VAL A 195 3.28 -3.50 -13.10
CA VAL A 195 3.18 -2.11 -12.60
C VAL A 195 2.99 -2.04 -11.08
N GLN A 196 2.21 -2.98 -10.54
CA GLN A 196 1.92 -3.00 -9.10
C GLN A 196 3.12 -3.53 -8.31
N THR A 197 3.41 -2.88 -7.19
CA THR A 197 4.37 -3.37 -6.20
C THR A 197 3.66 -3.61 -4.87
N TYR A 198 4.12 -4.59 -4.10
CA TYR A 198 3.45 -5.07 -2.91
C TYR A 198 4.34 -4.92 -1.68
N LEU A 199 3.83 -4.30 -0.62
CA LEU A 199 4.56 -4.24 0.66
C LEU A 199 4.82 -5.67 1.13
N LYS A 200 6.09 -6.02 1.30
CA LYS A 200 6.48 -7.39 1.63
C LYS A 200 6.97 -7.52 3.06
N THR A 201 7.86 -6.64 3.48
CA THR A 201 8.46 -6.71 4.82
C THR A 201 8.56 -5.35 5.48
N ILE A 202 8.48 -5.37 6.81
CA ILE A 202 8.73 -4.21 7.66
C ILE A 202 9.70 -4.66 8.75
N GLN A 203 10.88 -4.06 8.77
CA GLN A 203 11.92 -4.29 9.76
C GLN A 203 11.99 -3.10 10.72
N TYR A 204 12.12 -3.35 12.02
CA TYR A 204 12.24 -2.30 13.02
C TYR A 204 12.93 -2.81 14.28
N GLY A 205 13.27 -1.88 15.20
CA GLY A 205 14.02 -2.23 16.38
C GLY A 205 15.48 -2.57 16.03
N ASN A 206 16.14 -1.68 15.31
CA ASN A 206 17.54 -1.82 14.93
C ASN A 206 18.46 -1.92 16.15
N LEU A 207 19.46 -2.81 16.09
CA LEU A 207 20.44 -3.00 17.18
C LEU A 207 21.44 -1.84 17.24
N GLU A 208 21.98 -1.45 16.09
CA GLU A 208 22.83 -0.28 15.94
C GLU A 208 22.02 0.97 15.67
N PRO A 209 22.32 2.11 16.35
CA PRO A 209 21.60 3.37 16.08
C PRO A 209 21.79 3.83 14.64
N TYR A 210 20.71 4.25 14.01
CA TYR A 210 20.70 4.75 12.66
C TYR A 210 20.67 6.29 12.64
N PHE A 211 21.78 6.88 12.23
CA PHE A 211 21.92 8.33 12.05
C PHE A 211 22.46 8.61 10.63
N PRO A 212 21.58 8.79 9.63
CA PRO A 212 22.02 9.13 8.29
C PRO A 212 22.71 10.50 8.29
N GLY A 213 24.01 10.49 8.09
CA GLY A 213 24.84 11.69 8.09
C GLY A 213 24.71 12.47 6.79
N TRP A 214 23.72 13.34 6.68
CA TRP A 214 23.45 14.14 5.46
C TRP A 214 24.62 14.96 4.93
N THR A 215 25.66 15.15 5.72
CA THR A 215 26.91 15.84 5.34
C THR A 215 28.01 14.87 4.91
N ALA A 216 27.82 13.57 5.05
CA ALA A 216 28.77 12.57 4.61
C ALA A 216 28.87 12.49 3.08
N ALA A 217 29.99 12.02 2.55
CA ALA A 217 30.18 11.83 1.11
C ALA A 217 29.29 10.69 0.56
N THR A 218 29.00 9.71 1.39
CA THR A 218 28.15 8.57 1.05
C THR A 218 27.03 8.40 2.09
N GLU A 219 25.90 7.87 1.66
CA GLU A 219 24.81 7.56 2.56
C GLU A 219 25.19 6.41 3.51
N ALA A 220 24.83 6.54 4.79
CA ALA A 220 24.86 5.43 5.70
C ALA A 220 23.84 4.38 5.26
N GLY A 221 24.28 3.13 5.10
CA GLY A 221 23.40 1.99 4.84
C GLY A 221 22.37 1.84 5.96
N LEU A 222 21.25 1.20 5.65
CA LEU A 222 20.31 0.76 6.69
C LEU A 222 21.02 -0.20 7.65
N PRO A 223 20.60 -0.26 8.93
CA PRO A 223 21.09 -1.27 9.86
C PRO A 223 20.92 -2.68 9.27
N SER A 224 21.88 -3.55 9.49
CA SER A 224 21.82 -4.96 9.08
C SER A 224 20.98 -5.80 10.02
N ASP A 225 21.01 -5.43 11.32
CA ASP A 225 20.47 -6.25 12.40
C ASP A 225 19.24 -5.60 13.02
N TRP A 226 18.14 -6.33 12.96
CA TRP A 226 16.82 -5.89 13.40
C TRP A 226 16.27 -6.90 14.40
N MET A 227 15.63 -6.40 15.47
CA MET A 227 14.97 -7.24 16.47
C MET A 227 13.64 -7.80 15.97
N PHE A 228 12.96 -7.10 15.10
CA PHE A 228 11.60 -7.42 14.67
C PHE A 228 11.45 -7.34 13.16
N LEU A 229 10.74 -8.32 12.62
CA LEU A 229 10.36 -8.39 11.21
C LEU A 229 8.87 -8.74 11.12
N ALA A 230 8.09 -7.90 10.46
CA ALA A 230 6.75 -8.24 10.01
C ALA A 230 6.80 -8.57 8.51
N VAL A 231 6.18 -9.68 8.12
CA VAL A 231 6.07 -10.15 6.73
C VAL A 231 4.61 -10.17 6.34
N LEU A 232 4.30 -9.61 5.18
CA LEU A 232 3.03 -9.79 4.52
C LEU A 232 3.15 -11.03 3.62
N ASP A 233 2.48 -12.08 4.01
CA ASP A 233 2.45 -13.33 3.26
C ASP A 233 1.28 -13.31 2.28
N TYR A 234 1.62 -13.34 1.00
CA TYR A 234 0.67 -13.40 -0.11
C TYR A 234 0.33 -14.84 -0.54
N GLY A 235 0.65 -15.81 0.30
CA GLY A 235 0.56 -17.24 0.01
C GLY A 235 1.88 -17.81 -0.51
N ASP A 236 2.98 -17.10 -0.32
CA ASP A 236 4.33 -17.45 -0.76
C ASP A 236 5.23 -18.00 0.35
N HIS A 237 4.68 -18.24 1.55
CA HIS A 237 5.35 -18.88 2.68
C HIS A 237 4.65 -20.19 3.03
N GLY A 238 4.98 -21.28 2.34
CA GLY A 238 4.34 -22.59 2.46
C GLY A 238 4.88 -23.48 3.58
N ALA A 239 6.06 -23.20 4.09
CA ALA A 239 6.67 -23.98 5.16
C ALA A 239 5.84 -23.98 6.45
N SER A 240 5.91 -25.05 7.22
CA SER A 240 5.23 -25.20 8.50
C SER A 240 6.22 -25.61 9.60
N PRO A 241 6.59 -24.71 10.55
CA PRO A 241 6.15 -23.30 10.64
C PRO A 241 6.68 -22.43 9.49
N PRO A 242 6.00 -21.31 9.18
CA PRO A 242 6.49 -20.36 8.18
C PRO A 242 7.85 -19.77 8.54
N THR A 243 8.67 -19.50 7.54
CA THR A 243 9.97 -18.82 7.69
C THR A 243 9.90 -17.38 7.19
N PRO A 244 10.86 -16.52 7.54
CA PRO A 244 10.89 -15.14 7.04
C PRO A 244 11.04 -15.01 5.52
N THR A 245 11.59 -16.05 4.87
CA THR A 245 11.86 -16.07 3.44
C THR A 245 10.77 -16.82 2.69
N SER A 246 10.33 -16.27 1.58
CA SER A 246 9.38 -16.93 0.67
C SER A 246 10.00 -18.24 0.14
N ASP A 247 9.21 -19.31 0.11
CA ASP A 247 9.63 -20.66 -0.30
C ASP A 247 8.82 -21.22 -1.47
N GLN A 248 7.83 -20.47 -1.95
CA GLN A 248 7.02 -20.83 -3.11
C GLN A 248 6.52 -19.57 -3.87
N PRO A 249 6.12 -19.72 -5.14
CA PRO A 249 5.50 -18.62 -5.87
C PRO A 249 4.19 -18.19 -5.22
N TRP A 250 3.93 -16.89 -5.20
CA TRP A 250 2.68 -16.36 -4.70
C TRP A 250 1.51 -16.64 -5.68
N PRO A 251 0.34 -17.05 -5.19
CA PRO A 251 -0.81 -17.34 -6.02
C PRO A 251 -1.43 -16.06 -6.59
N VAL A 252 -2.08 -16.19 -7.73
CA VAL A 252 -2.98 -15.16 -8.26
C VAL A 252 -4.30 -15.21 -7.50
N ARG A 253 -4.84 -14.06 -7.13
CA ARG A 253 -6.17 -13.97 -6.52
C ARG A 253 -7.27 -14.36 -7.51
N PRO A 254 -8.43 -14.87 -7.04
CA PRO A 254 -9.50 -15.32 -7.96
C PRO A 254 -10.11 -14.17 -8.79
N GLU A 255 -10.06 -12.94 -8.29
CA GLU A 255 -10.62 -11.75 -8.93
C GLU A 255 -9.55 -10.63 -9.10
N PRO A 256 -8.59 -10.77 -10.02
CA PRO A 256 -7.67 -9.68 -10.33
C PRO A 256 -8.44 -8.45 -10.86
N PHE A 257 -8.10 -7.28 -10.36
CA PHE A 257 -8.78 -6.04 -10.73
C PHE A 257 -7.79 -4.95 -11.13
N SER A 258 -8.27 -3.97 -11.87
CA SER A 258 -7.47 -2.87 -12.37
C SER A 258 -8.02 -1.52 -11.93
N THR A 259 -7.11 -0.55 -11.83
CA THR A 259 -7.44 0.87 -11.75
C THR A 259 -6.63 1.64 -12.76
N CYS A 260 -7.25 2.60 -13.43
CA CYS A 260 -6.60 3.46 -14.42
C CYS A 260 -6.48 4.92 -13.95
N ARG A 261 -6.71 5.19 -12.66
CA ARG A 261 -6.63 6.54 -12.07
C ARG A 261 -5.27 7.22 -12.26
N ALA A 262 -4.23 6.43 -12.49
CA ALA A 262 -2.90 6.93 -12.76
C ALA A 262 -2.69 7.44 -14.20
N GLY A 263 -3.66 7.28 -15.10
CA GLY A 263 -3.49 7.50 -16.55
C GLY A 263 -2.86 6.28 -17.26
N PHE A 264 -2.52 5.25 -16.52
CA PHE A 264 -2.08 3.93 -16.97
C PHE A 264 -2.72 2.86 -16.08
N GLU A 265 -2.74 1.62 -16.55
CA GLU A 265 -3.33 0.52 -15.80
C GLU A 265 -2.43 0.09 -14.65
N ILE A 266 -3.02 -0.04 -13.45
CA ILE A 266 -2.42 -0.68 -12.29
C ILE A 266 -3.28 -1.89 -11.96
N ARG A 267 -2.77 -3.10 -12.29
CA ARG A 267 -3.51 -4.33 -12.05
C ARG A 267 -3.01 -5.04 -10.80
N THR A 268 -3.94 -5.43 -9.94
CA THR A 268 -3.66 -6.09 -8.68
C THR A 268 -3.95 -7.58 -8.78
N TYR A 269 -2.90 -8.40 -8.75
CA TYR A 269 -2.97 -9.86 -8.87
C TYR A 269 -2.85 -10.57 -7.53
N ARG A 270 -2.34 -9.90 -6.50
CA ARG A 270 -2.01 -10.56 -5.23
C ARG A 270 -2.94 -10.12 -4.12
N ARG A 271 -3.14 -11.02 -3.15
CA ARG A 271 -3.95 -10.79 -1.95
C ARG A 271 -3.19 -11.32 -0.75
N VAL A 272 -3.12 -10.52 0.31
CA VAL A 272 -2.48 -10.95 1.57
C VAL A 272 -3.32 -12.06 2.21
N GLN A 273 -2.66 -13.16 2.57
CA GLN A 273 -3.29 -14.31 3.23
C GLN A 273 -3.11 -14.23 4.76
N ARG A 274 -1.97 -13.68 5.20
CA ARG A 274 -1.67 -13.52 6.62
C ARG A 274 -0.51 -12.54 6.83
N PHE A 275 -0.40 -12.07 8.06
CA PHE A 275 0.78 -11.38 8.56
C PHE A 275 1.57 -12.35 9.45
N LEU A 276 2.89 -12.34 9.29
CA LEU A 276 3.82 -13.12 10.11
C LEU A 276 4.73 -12.17 10.87
N PHE A 277 4.87 -12.37 12.18
CA PHE A 277 5.68 -11.52 13.04
C PHE A 277 6.81 -12.34 13.65
N PHE A 278 8.04 -11.99 13.24
CA PHE A 278 9.24 -12.67 13.67
C PHE A 278 10.02 -11.82 14.68
N ASN A 279 10.52 -12.49 15.71
CA ASN A 279 11.52 -11.95 16.62
C ASN A 279 12.90 -12.48 16.26
N ASN A 280 13.92 -11.64 16.35
CA ASN A 280 15.28 -12.01 16.02
C ASN A 280 16.20 -11.70 17.22
N PHE A 281 16.30 -12.66 18.12
CA PHE A 281 17.13 -12.60 19.32
C PHE A 281 18.09 -13.81 19.36
N PRO A 282 19.13 -13.82 18.52
CA PRO A 282 19.99 -15.01 18.36
C PRO A 282 20.72 -15.43 19.63
N GLN A 283 20.82 -14.53 20.62
CA GLN A 283 21.46 -14.83 21.91
C GLN A 283 20.51 -15.46 22.93
N GLU A 284 19.19 -15.45 22.65
CA GLU A 284 18.16 -15.98 23.55
C GLU A 284 17.88 -17.45 23.23
N PRO A 285 18.12 -18.38 24.18
CA PRO A 285 17.97 -19.83 23.92
C PRO A 285 16.55 -20.25 23.51
N THR A 286 15.54 -19.52 23.95
CA THR A 286 14.12 -19.86 23.70
C THR A 286 13.55 -19.20 22.45
N SER A 287 14.10 -18.06 22.04
CA SER A 287 13.60 -17.28 20.89
C SER A 287 14.46 -17.51 19.66
N GLY A 288 15.78 -17.47 19.80
CA GLY A 288 16.71 -17.68 18.70
C GLY A 288 16.61 -16.61 17.61
N ALA A 289 17.24 -16.93 16.46
CA ALA A 289 17.16 -16.08 15.28
C ALA A 289 15.87 -16.36 14.49
N ASN A 290 15.23 -15.30 14.02
CA ASN A 290 14.07 -15.39 13.14
C ASN A 290 12.91 -16.28 13.67
N CYS A 291 12.66 -16.20 14.97
CA CYS A 291 11.60 -16.97 15.61
C CYS A 291 10.22 -16.39 15.28
N LEU A 292 9.33 -17.19 14.70
CA LEU A 292 7.94 -16.82 14.51
C LEU A 292 7.28 -16.67 15.90
N ALA A 293 6.86 -15.45 16.22
CA ALA A 293 6.22 -15.12 17.51
C ALA A 293 4.70 -15.09 17.41
N ARG A 294 4.17 -14.54 16.30
CA ARG A 294 2.73 -14.40 16.06
C ARG A 294 2.42 -14.50 14.58
N SER A 295 1.19 -14.87 14.24
CA SER A 295 0.56 -14.62 12.95
C SER A 295 -0.80 -13.97 13.12
N LEU A 296 -1.26 -13.28 12.09
CA LEU A 296 -2.65 -12.87 11.92
C LEU A 296 -3.13 -13.45 10.59
N ASP A 297 -3.90 -14.52 10.67
CA ASP A 297 -4.40 -15.28 9.53
C ASP A 297 -5.72 -14.68 9.06
N LEU A 298 -5.85 -14.44 7.75
CA LEU A 298 -6.99 -13.80 7.12
C LEU A 298 -7.76 -14.81 6.28
N VAL A 299 -9.07 -14.94 6.51
CA VAL A 299 -9.95 -15.83 5.75
C VAL A 299 -10.91 -14.99 4.90
N TYR A 300 -11.07 -15.38 3.65
CA TYR A 300 -11.87 -14.65 2.69
C TYR A 300 -13.11 -15.45 2.25
N SER A 301 -14.11 -14.74 1.75
CA SER A 301 -15.41 -15.32 1.37
C SER A 301 -15.31 -16.42 0.31
N ASP A 302 -14.36 -16.32 -0.62
CA ASP A 302 -14.11 -17.33 -1.67
C ASP A 302 -13.56 -18.65 -1.12
N GLN A 303 -13.01 -18.64 0.10
CA GLN A 303 -12.47 -19.83 0.78
C GLN A 303 -13.53 -20.57 1.60
N GLN A 304 -14.65 -19.94 1.91
CA GLN A 304 -15.71 -20.51 2.78
C GLN A 304 -16.92 -21.05 2.00
N ALA A 305 -17.21 -20.50 0.83
CA ALA A 305 -18.36 -20.87 0.04
C ALA A 305 -17.99 -21.03 -1.44
N PRO A 306 -18.63 -21.95 -2.19
CA PRO A 306 -18.51 -21.99 -3.62
C PRO A 306 -18.90 -20.61 -4.19
N ALA A 307 -18.11 -20.10 -5.14
CA ALA A 307 -18.41 -18.84 -5.81
C ALA A 307 -19.82 -18.93 -6.44
N ASP A 308 -20.73 -18.05 -6.03
CA ASP A 308 -22.00 -17.90 -6.74
C ASP A 308 -21.71 -17.16 -8.07
N PRO A 309 -21.88 -17.79 -9.24
CA PRO A 309 -21.59 -17.17 -10.51
C PRO A 309 -22.47 -15.94 -10.84
N ARG A 310 -23.51 -15.70 -10.04
CA ARG A 310 -24.41 -14.55 -10.16
C ARG A 310 -23.96 -13.36 -9.30
N ASN A 311 -23.01 -13.53 -8.38
CA ASN A 311 -22.47 -12.44 -7.62
C ASN A 311 -21.31 -11.78 -8.37
N PRO A 312 -21.24 -10.43 -8.40
CA PRO A 312 -20.03 -9.77 -8.80
C PRO A 312 -18.90 -10.29 -7.92
N ILE A 313 -17.79 -10.58 -8.54
CA ILE A 313 -16.68 -11.26 -7.87
C ILE A 313 -15.95 -10.24 -7.00
N TYR A 314 -16.48 -9.99 -5.81
CA TYR A 314 -15.78 -9.29 -4.75
C TYR A 314 -15.38 -10.30 -3.68
N THR A 315 -14.14 -10.23 -3.25
CA THR A 315 -13.68 -11.02 -2.12
C THR A 315 -13.77 -10.19 -0.86
N PHE A 316 -14.51 -10.68 0.11
CA PHE A 316 -14.66 -10.07 1.43
C PHE A 316 -13.75 -10.77 2.44
N LEU A 317 -13.11 -10.02 3.30
CA LEU A 317 -12.43 -10.55 4.48
C LEU A 317 -13.49 -10.96 5.50
N VAL A 318 -13.66 -12.26 5.74
CA VAL A 318 -14.74 -12.76 6.61
C VAL A 318 -14.27 -13.09 8.02
N SER A 319 -12.99 -13.37 8.20
CA SER A 319 -12.44 -13.46 9.56
C SER A 319 -10.93 -13.18 9.62
N ALA A 320 -10.48 -12.83 10.83
CA ALA A 320 -9.08 -12.67 11.17
C ALA A 320 -8.77 -13.38 12.48
N THR A 321 -7.75 -14.22 12.51
CA THR A 321 -7.36 -15.02 13.68
C THR A 321 -5.92 -14.76 14.07
N GLU A 322 -5.67 -14.27 15.28
CA GLU A 322 -4.33 -14.15 15.84
C GLU A 322 -3.88 -15.48 16.45
N THR A 323 -2.68 -15.93 16.08
CA THR A 323 -2.04 -17.12 16.64
C THR A 323 -0.67 -16.74 17.23
N GLY A 324 -0.44 -17.13 18.48
CA GLY A 324 0.85 -17.02 19.15
C GLY A 324 1.66 -18.31 19.04
N TYR A 325 2.98 -18.18 18.93
CA TYR A 325 3.92 -19.29 18.78
C TYR A 325 4.97 -19.23 19.89
N ARG A 326 5.27 -20.38 20.48
CA ARG A 326 6.33 -20.52 21.49
C ARG A 326 7.10 -21.81 21.26
N HIS A 327 8.42 -21.71 21.26
CA HIS A 327 9.29 -22.87 21.31
C HIS A 327 9.38 -23.36 22.76
N ASP A 328 9.02 -24.62 23.00
CA ASP A 328 9.12 -25.29 24.28
C ASP A 328 9.87 -26.61 24.12
N SER A 329 11.10 -26.65 24.64
CA SER A 329 11.95 -27.85 24.59
C SER A 329 12.09 -28.48 23.20
N GLY A 330 12.20 -27.65 22.15
CA GLY A 330 12.34 -28.09 20.75
C GLY A 330 11.01 -28.37 20.03
N THR A 331 9.88 -28.19 20.72
CA THR A 331 8.54 -28.32 20.13
C THR A 331 7.90 -26.94 19.96
N LEU A 332 7.29 -26.68 18.80
CA LEU A 332 6.51 -25.48 18.58
C LEU A 332 5.11 -25.63 19.16
N VAL A 333 4.80 -24.84 20.19
CA VAL A 333 3.47 -24.76 20.79
C VAL A 333 2.73 -23.56 20.23
N THR A 334 1.51 -23.76 19.77
CA THR A 334 0.66 -22.71 19.20
C THR A 334 -0.60 -22.50 20.02
N ARG A 335 -1.05 -21.27 20.12
CA ARG A 335 -2.36 -20.92 20.69
C ARG A 335 -2.98 -19.81 19.86
N SER A 336 -4.22 -20.04 19.41
CA SER A 336 -5.00 -19.06 18.65
C SER A 336 -6.02 -18.38 19.54
N MET A 337 -6.24 -17.11 19.31
CA MET A 337 -7.39 -16.37 19.85
C MET A 337 -8.65 -16.77 19.07
N PRO A 338 -9.86 -16.59 19.64
CA PRO A 338 -11.08 -16.67 18.86
C PRO A 338 -11.01 -15.76 17.64
N ALA A 339 -11.54 -16.25 16.52
CA ALA A 339 -11.57 -15.47 15.29
C ALA A 339 -12.43 -14.22 15.46
N LEU A 340 -11.97 -13.09 14.95
CA LEU A 340 -12.80 -11.93 14.70
C LEU A 340 -13.55 -12.15 13.39
N GLU A 341 -14.87 -12.18 13.45
CA GLU A 341 -15.72 -12.42 12.29
C GLU A 341 -16.31 -11.11 11.77
N PHE A 342 -16.40 -11.00 10.44
CA PHE A 342 -16.92 -9.83 9.75
C PHE A 342 -18.11 -10.23 8.89
N ALA A 343 -19.24 -9.53 9.05
CA ALA A 343 -20.43 -9.71 8.25
C ALA A 343 -20.68 -8.46 7.39
N TYR A 344 -21.08 -8.65 6.16
CA TYR A 344 -21.35 -7.60 5.18
C TYR A 344 -22.77 -7.71 4.64
N SER A 345 -23.36 -6.57 4.29
CA SER A 345 -24.51 -6.57 3.40
C SER A 345 -24.06 -7.07 2.02
N GLN A 346 -24.69 -8.14 1.56
CA GLN A 346 -24.35 -8.72 0.25
C GLN A 346 -24.92 -7.85 -0.86
N PRO A 347 -24.12 -7.48 -1.87
CA PRO A 347 -24.66 -6.86 -3.06
C PRO A 347 -25.54 -7.89 -3.79
N GLN A 348 -26.79 -7.54 -4.01
CA GLN A 348 -27.71 -8.41 -4.74
C GLN A 348 -28.13 -7.72 -6.03
N ILE A 349 -27.98 -8.40 -7.16
CA ILE A 349 -28.62 -7.96 -8.39
C ILE A 349 -30.13 -8.22 -8.22
N GLN A 350 -30.89 -7.15 -8.14
CA GLN A 350 -32.35 -7.29 -8.05
C GLN A 350 -32.89 -7.89 -9.35
N PRO A 351 -33.72 -8.93 -9.28
CA PRO A 351 -34.26 -9.57 -10.49
C PRO A 351 -35.28 -8.72 -11.23
N GLY A 352 -35.75 -7.63 -10.62
CA GLY A 352 -36.70 -6.71 -11.21
C GLY A 352 -36.03 -5.47 -11.83
N VAL A 353 -36.39 -5.15 -13.04
CA VAL A 353 -36.04 -3.87 -13.66
C VAL A 353 -36.86 -2.77 -13.03
N LEU A 354 -36.21 -1.84 -12.32
CA LEU A 354 -36.83 -0.67 -11.77
C LEU A 354 -36.77 0.45 -12.81
N SER A 355 -37.91 1.13 -13.09
CA SER A 355 -37.89 2.35 -13.89
C SER A 355 -37.26 3.47 -13.04
N LEU A 356 -36.26 4.14 -13.58
CA LEU A 356 -35.73 5.36 -13.01
C LEU A 356 -36.74 6.51 -13.21
N ASP A 357 -36.91 7.34 -12.18
CA ASP A 357 -37.72 8.53 -12.33
C ASP A 357 -37.03 9.55 -13.25
N ARG A 358 -37.83 10.46 -13.81
CA ARG A 358 -37.38 11.43 -14.82
C ARG A 358 -36.38 12.45 -14.26
N GLU A 359 -36.39 12.73 -12.96
CA GLU A 359 -35.45 13.66 -12.33
C GLU A 359 -34.04 13.01 -12.20
N SER A 360 -33.99 11.72 -11.85
CA SER A 360 -32.74 10.96 -11.82
C SER A 360 -32.09 10.82 -13.20
N LEU A 361 -32.90 10.83 -14.27
CA LEU A 361 -32.41 10.80 -15.66
C LEU A 361 -31.84 12.14 -16.15
N GLY A 362 -32.19 13.25 -15.49
CA GLY A 362 -31.74 14.59 -15.89
C GLY A 362 -30.24 14.85 -15.85
N ASN A 363 -29.48 14.00 -15.17
CA ASN A 363 -28.03 14.07 -15.07
C ASN A 363 -27.29 13.10 -16.01
N LEU A 364 -27.99 12.40 -16.88
CA LEU A 364 -27.38 11.51 -17.85
C LEU A 364 -26.81 12.31 -19.03
N PRO A 365 -25.63 11.90 -19.59
CA PRO A 365 -25.14 12.49 -20.82
C PRO A 365 -26.16 12.38 -21.96
N GLU A 366 -26.27 13.43 -22.78
CA GLU A 366 -27.10 13.40 -23.99
C GLU A 366 -26.64 12.29 -24.95
N GLY A 367 -27.57 11.57 -25.54
CA GLY A 367 -27.27 10.49 -26.50
C GLY A 367 -27.32 9.07 -25.94
N LEU A 368 -27.77 8.91 -24.71
CA LEU A 368 -28.03 7.60 -24.12
C LEU A 368 -29.45 7.11 -24.25
N ASP A 369 -30.20 7.62 -25.25
CA ASP A 369 -31.53 7.15 -25.58
C ASP A 369 -31.50 5.66 -25.89
N GLY A 370 -32.26 4.85 -25.16
CA GLY A 370 -32.27 3.39 -25.28
C GLY A 370 -31.29 2.66 -24.37
N THR A 371 -30.60 3.38 -23.50
CA THR A 371 -29.69 2.76 -22.52
C THR A 371 -30.43 2.43 -21.23
N ARG A 372 -30.24 1.22 -20.72
CA ARG A 372 -30.77 0.79 -19.41
C ARG A 372 -29.66 0.79 -18.38
N PHE A 373 -29.96 1.32 -17.20
CA PHE A 373 -29.06 1.28 -16.05
C PHE A 373 -29.51 0.20 -15.08
N SER A 374 -28.59 -0.66 -14.66
CA SER A 374 -28.78 -1.50 -13.49
C SER A 374 -27.96 -0.95 -12.34
N GLN A 375 -28.60 -0.70 -11.21
CA GLN A 375 -27.95 -0.29 -9.98
C GLN A 375 -27.69 -1.54 -9.14
N LEU A 376 -26.42 -1.79 -8.84
CA LEU A 376 -26.02 -2.63 -7.72
C LEU A 376 -25.96 -1.75 -6.49
N ASP A 377 -26.44 -2.24 -5.35
CA ASP A 377 -26.48 -1.47 -4.09
C ASP A 377 -25.16 -0.74 -3.83
N GLY A 378 -25.18 0.59 -3.97
CA GLY A 378 -24.07 1.48 -3.70
C GLY A 378 -23.03 1.65 -4.82
N ALA A 379 -23.18 1.02 -5.98
CA ALA A 379 -22.28 1.21 -7.12
C ALA A 379 -23.03 1.27 -8.45
N ILE A 380 -22.64 2.19 -9.33
CA ILE A 380 -23.10 2.20 -10.73
C ILE A 380 -22.26 1.20 -11.49
N SER A 381 -22.86 0.13 -11.97
CA SER A 381 -22.05 -0.96 -12.50
C SER A 381 -22.20 -1.27 -13.97
N THR A 382 -23.32 -0.98 -14.65
CA THR A 382 -23.39 -1.36 -16.06
C THR A 382 -24.39 -0.50 -16.84
N ILE A 383 -23.94 0.03 -17.97
CA ILE A 383 -24.80 0.58 -19.02
C ILE A 383 -25.05 -0.56 -20.00
N ILE A 384 -26.30 -0.99 -20.16
CA ILE A 384 -26.68 -1.96 -21.16
C ILE A 384 -27.38 -1.19 -22.28
N ALA A 385 -26.74 -1.12 -23.45
CA ALA A 385 -27.39 -0.59 -24.65
C ALA A 385 -28.29 -1.68 -25.26
N ASP A 386 -29.54 -1.37 -25.49
CA ASP A 386 -30.41 -2.17 -26.36
C ASP A 386 -30.01 -1.92 -27.82
N HIS A 387 -29.65 -2.96 -28.53
CA HIS A 387 -29.49 -2.98 -29.98
C HIS A 387 -30.75 -3.49 -30.62
#